data_4cb4bb662ba8d9167e0297d54e38a7be
#
_entry.id   4cb4bb662ba8d9167e0297d54e38a7be
#
_cell.length_a   1.000
_cell.length_b   1.000
_cell.length_c   1.000
_cell.angle_alpha   90.00
_cell.angle_beta   90.00
_cell.angle_gamma   90.00
#
_symmetry.space_group_name_H-M   'P 1'
#
loop_
_entity.id
_entity.type
_entity.pdbx_description
1 polymer ?
#
loop_
_entity_poly.entity_id
_entity_poly.type
_entity_poly.pdbx_seq_one_letter_code
_entity_poly.pdbx_strand_id
1 'polypeptide(L)'
;EKVKLIAKDLGFDDCRFTKAKEATHAQEFQKWLNEDKNGDMEWMENNPERRKDPRLLVEGASTVIVLALNYFPTEKVDLNKSGVGRFAKYAWGNDYHNVIDKKLKNFAKALEELGGEQRFYVDYGPILERDFATDAGVGWNGKSTVQIHPKLGTWFFLAELVTTLNLNPDQPMPNRCGTCTKCIDCCPTDAITAPNKMDPRRCISYFTIEHKGSIPLEFRESIGDRVFGCDECLEVCPWNRFAKASKEAKFATREFVGMPLIQFLGLNESGFRSLFRRSPVKRLGRERFLRNVCIAIGNSGKEKDIPHLRKVIAEESEMIKEHAKWAIDAIKSRSSLVHN
;
A
#
# COMPACT_ATOMS: atom_id res chain seq x y z
N GLU A 1 27.70 8.72 -10.20
CA GLU A 1 27.07 10.07 -10.23
C GLU A 1 26.11 10.25 -11.41
N LYS A 2 26.49 9.95 -12.69
CA LYS A 2 25.61 10.15 -13.87
C LYS A 2 24.25 9.47 -13.70
N VAL A 3 24.20 8.22 -13.22
CA VAL A 3 22.95 7.47 -12.98
C VAL A 3 22.05 8.18 -11.96
N LYS A 4 22.60 8.69 -10.86
CA LYS A 4 21.85 9.43 -9.84
C LYS A 4 21.28 10.75 -10.38
N LEU A 5 22.02 11.43 -11.25
CA LEU A 5 21.54 12.65 -11.90
C LEU A 5 20.37 12.36 -12.84
N ILE A 6 20.44 11.31 -13.67
CA ILE A 6 19.35 10.88 -14.55
C ILE A 6 18.10 10.56 -13.73
N ALA A 7 18.23 9.82 -12.62
CA ALA A 7 17.10 9.52 -11.73
C ALA A 7 16.45 10.80 -11.18
N LYS A 8 17.26 11.77 -10.73
CA LYS A 8 16.80 13.06 -10.23
C LYS A 8 16.08 13.87 -11.31
N ASP A 9 16.61 13.93 -12.53
CA ASP A 9 16.02 14.65 -13.65
C ASP A 9 14.66 14.03 -14.08
N LEU A 10 14.51 12.72 -13.89
CA LEU A 10 13.25 12.02 -14.05
C LEU A 10 12.28 12.22 -12.87
N GLY A 11 12.71 12.93 -11.83
CA GLY A 11 11.88 13.33 -10.68
C GLY A 11 11.78 12.29 -9.58
N PHE A 12 12.73 11.34 -9.46
CA PHE A 12 12.86 10.52 -8.27
C PHE A 12 13.49 11.32 -7.12
N ASP A 13 13.05 11.05 -5.90
CA ASP A 13 13.51 11.76 -4.69
C ASP A 13 14.80 11.17 -4.09
N ASP A 14 15.06 9.88 -4.30
CA ASP A 14 16.36 9.23 -3.99
C ASP A 14 16.67 8.14 -5.01
N CYS A 15 17.97 7.87 -5.17
CA CYS A 15 18.51 6.83 -6.04
C CYS A 15 19.76 6.24 -5.39
N ARG A 16 19.72 4.95 -5.05
CA ARG A 16 20.79 4.24 -4.35
C ARG A 16 21.09 2.91 -5.04
N PHE A 17 22.26 2.40 -4.77
CA PHE A 17 22.78 1.18 -5.39
C PHE A 17 23.14 0.14 -4.35
N THR A 18 22.83 -1.12 -4.63
CA THR A 18 23.36 -2.26 -3.90
C THR A 18 23.77 -3.37 -4.87
N LYS A 19 24.57 -4.33 -4.42
CA LYS A 19 24.94 -5.48 -5.24
C LYS A 19 23.75 -6.36 -5.52
N ALA A 20 23.67 -6.92 -6.73
CA ALA A 20 22.77 -8.00 -7.05
C ALA A 20 23.25 -9.28 -6.34
N LYS A 21 22.58 -9.68 -5.29
CA LYS A 21 22.84 -10.85 -4.45
C LYS A 21 21.53 -11.43 -3.95
N GLU A 22 21.57 -12.59 -3.34
CA GLU A 22 20.40 -13.12 -2.62
C GLU A 22 19.92 -12.11 -1.56
N ALA A 23 18.62 -11.91 -1.48
CA ALA A 23 17.99 -10.98 -0.56
C ALA A 23 18.26 -11.38 0.91
N THR A 24 18.43 -10.40 1.77
CA THR A 24 18.81 -10.62 3.18
C THR A 24 17.80 -11.49 3.94
N HIS A 25 16.51 -11.36 3.61
CA HIS A 25 15.42 -12.12 4.25
C HIS A 25 14.82 -13.20 3.33
N ALA A 26 15.62 -13.77 2.43
CA ALA A 26 15.16 -14.83 1.50
C ALA A 26 14.60 -16.06 2.22
N GLN A 27 15.23 -16.48 3.32
CA GLN A 27 14.80 -17.64 4.11
C GLN A 27 13.53 -17.34 4.92
N GLU A 28 13.44 -16.16 5.51
CA GLU A 28 12.25 -15.67 6.21
C GLU A 28 11.06 -15.56 5.28
N PHE A 29 11.27 -15.09 4.06
CA PHE A 29 10.24 -15.07 3.03
C PHE A 29 9.74 -16.47 2.68
N GLN A 30 10.64 -17.46 2.50
CA GLN A 30 10.24 -18.82 2.24
C GLN A 30 9.47 -19.43 3.41
N LYS A 31 9.93 -19.20 4.65
CA LYS A 31 9.21 -19.63 5.85
C LYS A 31 7.82 -19.00 5.93
N TRP A 32 7.70 -17.71 5.61
CA TRP A 32 6.44 -16.97 5.59
C TRP A 32 5.44 -17.55 4.59
N LEU A 33 5.90 -17.97 3.39
CA LEU A 33 5.08 -18.70 2.42
C LEU A 33 4.65 -20.08 2.95
N ASN A 34 5.57 -20.86 3.53
CA ASN A 34 5.29 -22.18 4.06
C ASN A 34 4.29 -22.18 5.25
N GLU A 35 4.10 -21.01 5.88
CA GLU A 35 3.14 -20.78 6.96
C GLU A 35 1.80 -20.18 6.45
N ASP A 36 1.56 -20.20 5.13
CA ASP A 36 0.36 -19.65 4.45
C ASP A 36 0.04 -18.21 4.88
N LYS A 37 1.07 -17.42 5.22
CA LYS A 37 0.90 -16.04 5.66
C LYS A 37 0.59 -15.08 4.51
N ASN A 38 0.76 -15.51 3.27
CA ASN A 38 0.32 -14.77 2.09
C ASN A 38 -1.21 -14.68 1.97
N GLY A 39 -1.98 -15.58 2.61
CA GLY A 39 -3.43 -15.60 2.49
C GLY A 39 -3.87 -15.61 1.01
N ASP A 40 -4.78 -14.73 0.61
CA ASP A 40 -5.27 -14.64 -0.78
C ASP A 40 -4.28 -14.00 -1.77
N MET A 41 -3.07 -13.65 -1.32
CA MET A 41 -2.00 -13.11 -2.18
C MET A 41 -1.23 -14.24 -2.87
N GLU A 42 -1.93 -15.10 -3.62
CA GLU A 42 -1.37 -16.26 -4.35
C GLU A 42 -0.21 -15.85 -5.29
N TRP A 43 -0.20 -14.60 -5.77
CA TRP A 43 0.86 -14.07 -6.62
C TRP A 43 2.23 -14.01 -5.93
N MET A 44 2.27 -14.06 -4.60
CA MET A 44 3.53 -14.13 -3.83
C MET A 44 4.23 -15.49 -3.98
N GLU A 45 3.45 -16.53 -4.27
CA GLU A 45 3.96 -17.89 -4.52
C GLU A 45 4.56 -18.06 -5.92
N ASN A 46 4.28 -17.11 -6.82
CA ASN A 46 4.80 -17.16 -8.17
C ASN A 46 6.28 -16.78 -8.22
N ASN A 47 7.11 -17.71 -8.72
CA ASN A 47 8.56 -17.50 -8.89
C ASN A 47 9.29 -17.06 -7.61
N PRO A 48 9.15 -17.77 -6.48
CA PRO A 48 9.74 -17.37 -5.20
C PRO A 48 11.27 -17.26 -5.28
N GLU A 49 11.93 -18.11 -6.08
CA GLU A 49 13.37 -18.07 -6.26
C GLU A 49 13.84 -16.74 -6.90
N ARG A 50 13.09 -16.25 -7.91
CA ARG A 50 13.40 -14.95 -8.53
C ARG A 50 13.20 -13.79 -7.55
N ARG A 51 12.21 -13.90 -6.63
CA ARG A 51 12.01 -12.89 -5.58
C ARG A 51 13.18 -12.82 -4.62
N LYS A 52 13.77 -13.98 -4.32
CA LYS A 52 14.90 -14.09 -3.41
C LYS A 52 16.22 -13.65 -4.05
N ASP A 53 16.39 -13.87 -5.35
CA ASP A 53 17.67 -13.57 -6.03
C ASP A 53 17.46 -12.81 -7.36
N PRO A 54 17.78 -11.51 -7.40
CA PRO A 54 17.61 -10.70 -8.59
C PRO A 54 18.55 -11.11 -9.75
N ARG A 55 19.60 -11.89 -9.50
CA ARG A 55 20.48 -12.41 -10.56
C ARG A 55 19.74 -13.37 -11.50
N LEU A 56 18.62 -13.94 -11.04
CA LEU A 56 17.73 -14.78 -11.86
C LEU A 56 16.78 -13.94 -12.75
N LEU A 57 16.77 -12.62 -12.61
CA LEU A 57 15.94 -11.72 -13.40
C LEU A 57 16.68 -11.18 -14.64
N VAL A 58 17.98 -10.94 -14.52
CA VAL A 58 18.86 -10.45 -15.59
C VAL A 58 20.15 -11.26 -15.53
N GLU A 59 20.50 -11.93 -16.62
CA GLU A 59 21.77 -12.65 -16.72
C GLU A 59 22.96 -11.68 -16.60
N GLY A 60 23.94 -12.03 -15.77
CA GLY A 60 25.09 -11.15 -15.49
C GLY A 60 24.75 -9.94 -14.60
N ALA A 61 23.60 -9.90 -13.95
CA ALA A 61 23.25 -8.80 -13.05
C ALA A 61 24.33 -8.58 -11.98
N SER A 62 24.76 -7.33 -11.84
CA SER A 62 25.77 -6.89 -10.88
C SER A 62 25.23 -5.93 -9.83
N THR A 63 24.24 -5.13 -10.21
CA THR A 63 23.69 -4.07 -9.35
C THR A 63 22.16 -4.10 -9.33
N VAL A 64 21.60 -3.81 -8.17
CA VAL A 64 20.20 -3.37 -8.01
C VAL A 64 20.22 -1.87 -7.73
N ILE A 65 19.61 -1.09 -8.62
CA ILE A 65 19.36 0.33 -8.43
C ILE A 65 18.02 0.48 -7.76
N VAL A 66 17.97 1.11 -6.60
CA VAL A 66 16.74 1.33 -5.83
C VAL A 66 16.39 2.82 -5.88
N LEU A 67 15.16 3.09 -6.23
CA LEU A 67 14.59 4.42 -6.41
C LEU A 67 13.50 4.68 -5.38
N ALA A 68 13.41 5.90 -4.89
CA ALA A 68 12.31 6.35 -4.04
C ALA A 68 11.56 7.50 -4.70
N LEU A 69 10.23 7.45 -4.67
CA LEU A 69 9.35 8.50 -5.17
C LEU A 69 8.31 8.87 -4.10
N ASN A 70 8.36 10.11 -3.65
CA ASN A 70 7.45 10.65 -2.63
C ASN A 70 6.02 10.74 -3.14
N TYR A 71 5.04 10.30 -2.31
CA TYR A 71 3.62 10.43 -2.60
C TYR A 71 2.83 11.21 -1.53
N PHE A 72 3.49 11.80 -0.54
CA PHE A 72 2.80 12.52 0.52
C PHE A 72 1.93 13.65 -0.07
N PRO A 73 0.61 13.67 0.17
CA PRO A 73 -0.29 14.61 -0.48
C PRO A 73 -0.05 16.05 -0.03
N THR A 74 -0.30 16.99 -0.94
CA THR A 74 -0.23 18.43 -0.68
C THR A 74 -1.48 18.94 0.03
N GLU A 75 -2.64 18.37 -0.32
CA GLU A 75 -3.93 18.80 0.19
C GLU A 75 -4.22 18.13 1.54
N LYS A 76 -4.81 18.93 2.43
CA LYS A 76 -5.40 18.42 3.67
C LYS A 76 -6.88 18.15 3.43
N VAL A 77 -7.27 16.89 3.50
CA VAL A 77 -8.68 16.47 3.47
C VAL A 77 -9.12 16.23 4.91
N ASP A 78 -10.26 16.82 5.30
CA ASP A 78 -10.85 16.54 6.61
C ASP A 78 -11.54 15.16 6.58
N LEU A 79 -10.80 14.15 6.99
CA LEU A 79 -11.29 12.78 7.11
C LEU A 79 -12.00 12.49 8.44
N ASN A 80 -12.05 13.46 9.37
CA ASN A 80 -12.76 13.31 10.64
C ASN A 80 -14.26 13.62 10.50
N LYS A 81 -14.69 14.07 9.33
CA LYS A 81 -16.08 14.32 9.01
C LYS A 81 -16.87 13.00 9.01
N SER A 82 -17.93 12.94 9.82
CA SER A 82 -18.79 11.74 9.90
C SER A 82 -19.35 11.34 8.54
N GLY A 83 -19.30 10.06 8.23
CA GLY A 83 -19.84 9.50 6.99
C GLY A 83 -18.89 9.61 5.77
N VAL A 84 -17.64 9.98 5.97
CA VAL A 84 -16.58 9.98 4.95
C VAL A 84 -15.73 8.72 5.12
N GLY A 85 -15.43 8.05 4.01
CA GLY A 85 -14.57 6.86 4.01
C GLY A 85 -13.09 7.22 3.90
N ARG A 86 -12.23 6.45 4.60
CA ARG A 86 -10.78 6.61 4.51
C ARG A 86 -10.20 5.74 3.43
N PHE A 87 -9.35 6.35 2.61
CA PHE A 87 -8.47 5.69 1.66
C PHE A 87 -7.02 5.89 2.11
N ALA A 88 -6.19 4.86 2.00
CA ALA A 88 -4.76 5.03 2.23
C ALA A 88 -4.19 6.08 1.26
N LYS A 89 -3.31 6.95 1.76
CA LYS A 89 -2.81 8.13 1.03
C LYS A 89 -2.15 7.81 -0.30
N TYR A 90 -1.52 6.63 -0.40
CA TYR A 90 -0.91 6.20 -1.66
C TYR A 90 -1.92 6.06 -2.82
N ALA A 91 -3.20 5.89 -2.51
CA ALA A 91 -4.28 5.72 -3.46
C ALA A 91 -5.07 7.02 -3.75
N TRP A 92 -4.70 8.14 -3.15
CA TRP A 92 -5.42 9.41 -3.34
C TRP A 92 -5.29 9.97 -4.74
N GLY A 93 -4.15 9.77 -5.38
CA GLY A 93 -3.86 10.24 -6.74
C GLY A 93 -4.05 9.19 -7.83
N ASN A 94 -3.30 9.36 -8.89
CA ASN A 94 -3.23 8.39 -9.97
C ASN A 94 -2.49 7.12 -9.54
N ASP A 95 -2.80 6.00 -10.20
CA ASP A 95 -2.14 4.72 -9.98
C ASP A 95 -0.63 4.85 -10.17
N TYR A 96 0.09 4.66 -9.07
CA TYR A 96 1.54 4.83 -9.00
C TYR A 96 2.29 3.87 -9.93
N HIS A 97 1.76 2.69 -10.18
CA HIS A 97 2.36 1.76 -11.16
C HIS A 97 2.52 2.43 -12.52
N ASN A 98 1.47 3.08 -13.02
CA ASN A 98 1.53 3.75 -14.33
C ASN A 98 2.42 4.99 -14.32
N VAL A 99 2.49 5.70 -13.18
CA VAL A 99 3.31 6.90 -13.04
C VAL A 99 4.79 6.52 -13.02
N ILE A 100 5.14 5.54 -12.18
CA ILE A 100 6.52 5.10 -11.97
C ILE A 100 7.02 4.31 -13.19
N ASP A 101 6.20 3.40 -13.75
CA ASP A 101 6.55 2.61 -14.93
C ASP A 101 7.00 3.48 -16.11
N LYS A 102 6.28 4.59 -16.34
CA LYS A 102 6.69 5.55 -17.37
C LYS A 102 8.06 6.18 -17.10
N LYS A 103 8.37 6.51 -15.84
CA LYS A 103 9.66 7.05 -15.44
C LYS A 103 10.75 5.98 -15.57
N LEU A 104 10.46 4.74 -15.16
CA LEU A 104 11.39 3.60 -15.25
C LEU A 104 11.74 3.26 -16.70
N LYS A 105 10.79 3.31 -17.63
CA LYS A 105 11.06 3.13 -19.07
C LYS A 105 12.07 4.15 -19.59
N ASN A 106 11.90 5.42 -19.24
CA ASN A 106 12.83 6.47 -19.66
C ASN A 106 14.18 6.30 -18.98
N PHE A 107 14.19 5.87 -17.72
CA PHE A 107 15.42 5.60 -16.97
C PHE A 107 16.19 4.41 -17.56
N ALA A 108 15.51 3.30 -17.82
CA ALA A 108 16.11 2.12 -18.44
C ALA A 108 16.76 2.47 -19.79
N LYS A 109 16.04 3.21 -20.67
CA LYS A 109 16.58 3.68 -21.94
C LYS A 109 17.85 4.53 -21.77
N ALA A 110 17.89 5.42 -20.78
CA ALA A 110 19.08 6.22 -20.53
C ALA A 110 20.27 5.39 -19.99
N LEU A 111 19.98 4.26 -19.32
CA LEU A 111 21.03 3.33 -18.88
C LEU A 111 21.57 2.46 -20.02
N GLU A 112 20.79 2.15 -21.04
CA GLU A 112 21.25 1.44 -22.26
C GLU A 112 22.40 2.19 -22.91
N GLU A 113 22.37 3.51 -22.92
CA GLU A 113 23.45 4.37 -23.43
C GLU A 113 24.75 4.22 -22.62
N LEU A 114 24.70 3.65 -21.40
CA LEU A 114 25.86 3.34 -20.57
C LEU A 114 26.35 1.90 -20.75
N GLY A 115 25.73 1.13 -21.66
CA GLY A 115 26.13 -0.23 -22.03
C GLY A 115 25.58 -1.32 -21.09
N GLY A 116 24.54 -1.03 -20.27
CA GLY A 116 23.93 -2.02 -19.37
C GLY A 116 22.67 -2.65 -19.93
N GLU A 117 22.47 -3.93 -19.62
CA GLU A 117 21.16 -4.59 -19.73
C GLU A 117 20.43 -4.43 -18.40
N GLN A 118 19.10 -4.22 -18.44
CA GLN A 118 18.32 -4.02 -17.24
C GLN A 118 16.87 -4.47 -17.39
N ARG A 119 16.30 -4.84 -16.23
CA ARG A 119 14.84 -4.96 -16.02
C ARG A 119 14.42 -4.10 -14.84
N PHE A 120 13.27 -3.47 -14.96
CA PHE A 120 12.73 -2.61 -13.92
C PHE A 120 11.41 -3.16 -13.37
N TYR A 121 11.14 -2.81 -12.12
CA TYR A 121 9.97 -3.26 -11.38
C TYR A 121 9.45 -2.14 -10.49
N VAL A 122 8.17 -2.18 -10.21
CA VAL A 122 7.50 -1.39 -9.19
C VAL A 122 6.37 -2.24 -8.60
N ASP A 123 6.50 -2.69 -7.35
CA ASP A 123 5.52 -3.45 -6.58
C ASP A 123 5.15 -4.83 -7.19
N TYR A 124 4.85 -4.90 -8.49
CA TYR A 124 4.44 -6.14 -9.17
C TYR A 124 5.60 -7.09 -9.52
N GLY A 125 6.84 -6.69 -9.31
CA GLY A 125 8.03 -7.46 -9.68
C GLY A 125 8.31 -8.64 -8.74
N PRO A 126 8.97 -9.71 -9.24
CA PRO A 126 9.45 -10.78 -8.40
C PRO A 126 10.79 -10.40 -7.74
N ILE A 127 10.75 -9.40 -6.85
CA ILE A 127 11.91 -8.89 -6.10
C ILE A 127 11.46 -8.48 -4.68
N LEU A 128 12.29 -8.71 -3.67
CA LEU A 128 12.06 -8.26 -2.30
C LEU A 128 12.53 -6.81 -2.12
N GLU A 129 11.75 -5.87 -2.64
CA GLU A 129 12.09 -4.44 -2.76
C GLU A 129 12.65 -3.83 -1.47
N ARG A 130 12.04 -4.12 -0.30
CA ARG A 130 12.44 -3.53 0.99
C ARG A 130 13.81 -4.01 1.45
N ASP A 131 14.20 -5.24 1.10
CA ASP A 131 15.54 -5.76 1.42
C ASP A 131 16.59 -4.98 0.64
N PHE A 132 16.41 -4.85 -0.67
CA PHE A 132 17.34 -4.10 -1.51
C PHE A 132 17.34 -2.61 -1.18
N ALA A 133 16.19 -2.02 -0.79
CA ALA A 133 16.11 -0.65 -0.31
C ALA A 133 16.92 -0.43 0.98
N THR A 134 16.87 -1.39 1.90
CA THR A 134 17.66 -1.37 3.14
C THR A 134 19.15 -1.53 2.83
N ASP A 135 19.51 -2.50 2.01
CA ASP A 135 20.89 -2.77 1.62
C ASP A 135 21.51 -1.62 0.83
N ALA A 136 20.74 -0.93 0.00
CA ALA A 136 21.17 0.24 -0.75
C ALA A 136 21.24 1.53 0.12
N GLY A 137 20.68 1.51 1.33
CA GLY A 137 20.69 2.68 2.20
C GLY A 137 19.68 3.76 1.80
N VAL A 138 18.56 3.38 1.12
CA VAL A 138 17.41 4.29 0.90
C VAL A 138 16.79 4.67 2.26
N GLY A 139 16.86 3.76 3.21
CA GLY A 139 16.37 3.94 4.57
C GLY A 139 16.60 2.67 5.39
N TRP A 140 15.69 2.36 6.29
CA TRP A 140 15.72 1.12 7.07
C TRP A 140 14.33 0.51 7.18
N ASN A 141 14.27 -0.78 7.36
CA ASN A 141 13.03 -1.47 7.61
C ASN A 141 12.56 -1.17 9.03
N GLY A 142 11.41 -0.51 9.16
CA GLY A 142 10.82 -0.12 10.44
C GLY A 142 10.20 -1.31 11.18
N LYS A 143 9.95 -1.15 12.50
CA LYS A 143 9.26 -2.16 13.31
C LYS A 143 7.88 -2.55 12.77
N SER A 144 7.24 -1.68 11.99
CA SER A 144 6.00 -1.93 11.26
C SER A 144 6.17 -2.75 9.97
N THR A 145 7.38 -3.19 9.64
CA THR A 145 7.76 -3.78 8.35
C THR A 145 7.72 -2.83 7.15
N VAL A 146 7.39 -1.55 7.36
CA VAL A 146 7.40 -0.51 6.32
C VAL A 146 8.79 0.12 6.23
N GLN A 147 9.22 0.45 5.01
CA GLN A 147 10.47 1.17 4.79
C GLN A 147 10.36 2.62 5.28
N ILE A 148 11.38 3.11 6.00
CA ILE A 148 11.42 4.46 6.55
C ILE A 148 12.62 5.20 5.95
N HIS A 149 12.36 6.33 5.30
CA HIS A 149 13.38 7.19 4.73
C HIS A 149 13.66 8.40 5.64
N PRO A 150 14.91 8.82 5.84
CA PRO A 150 15.25 9.89 6.80
C PRO A 150 14.66 11.26 6.47
N LYS A 151 14.29 11.52 5.20
CA LYS A 151 13.73 12.79 4.73
C LYS A 151 12.29 12.69 4.24
N LEU A 152 11.84 11.50 3.80
CA LEU A 152 10.49 11.27 3.26
C LEU A 152 9.55 10.61 4.29
N GLY A 153 10.08 10.18 5.43
CA GLY A 153 9.31 9.41 6.41
C GLY A 153 8.90 8.06 5.84
N THR A 154 7.61 7.75 5.91
CA THR A 154 7.00 6.51 5.39
C THR A 154 6.25 6.70 4.07
N TRP A 155 6.29 7.92 3.48
CA TRP A 155 5.42 8.36 2.39
C TRP A 155 6.09 8.31 1.02
N PHE A 156 6.64 7.15 0.64
CA PHE A 156 7.27 6.98 -0.66
C PHE A 156 7.04 5.58 -1.22
N PHE A 157 7.04 5.50 -2.54
CA PHE A 157 7.09 4.25 -3.28
C PHE A 157 8.53 3.85 -3.50
N LEU A 158 8.76 2.55 -3.56
CA LEU A 158 9.99 1.96 -4.06
C LEU A 158 9.84 1.60 -5.54
N ALA A 159 10.94 1.54 -6.24
CA ALA A 159 11.06 0.97 -7.56
C ALA A 159 12.50 0.52 -7.81
N GLU A 160 12.69 -0.56 -8.54
CA GLU A 160 14.00 -1.18 -8.74
C GLU A 160 14.32 -1.38 -10.21
N LEU A 161 15.61 -1.25 -10.51
CA LEU A 161 16.20 -1.78 -11.73
C LEU A 161 17.30 -2.76 -11.37
N VAL A 162 17.19 -3.97 -11.88
CA VAL A 162 18.26 -4.97 -11.86
C VAL A 162 19.07 -4.79 -13.13
N THR A 163 20.38 -4.60 -13.03
CA THR A 163 21.22 -4.26 -14.18
C THR A 163 22.57 -4.96 -14.15
N THR A 164 23.16 -5.16 -15.36
CA THR A 164 24.53 -5.66 -15.52
C THR A 164 25.60 -4.58 -15.28
N LEU A 165 25.20 -3.29 -15.20
CA LEU A 165 26.12 -2.22 -14.85
C LEU A 165 26.74 -2.47 -13.48
N ASN A 166 28.07 -2.43 -13.41
CA ASN A 166 28.79 -2.56 -12.14
C ASN A 166 28.95 -1.17 -11.50
N LEU A 167 28.01 -0.82 -10.61
CA LEU A 167 27.99 0.44 -9.90
C LEU A 167 28.51 0.24 -8.47
N ASN A 168 29.25 1.24 -7.96
CA ASN A 168 29.71 1.20 -6.57
C ASN A 168 28.50 1.25 -5.62
N PRO A 169 28.31 0.26 -4.72
CA PRO A 169 27.18 0.22 -3.81
C PRO A 169 27.24 1.37 -2.80
N ASP A 170 26.10 1.90 -2.49
CA ASP A 170 25.93 2.84 -1.36
C ASP A 170 25.96 2.05 -0.04
N GLN A 171 26.13 2.76 1.08
CA GLN A 171 26.18 2.14 2.40
C GLN A 171 24.79 2.02 3.00
N PRO A 172 24.44 0.87 3.63
CA PRO A 172 23.19 0.72 4.38
C PRO A 172 23.07 1.74 5.51
N MET A 173 21.86 2.13 5.84
CA MET A 173 21.60 2.98 7.00
C MET A 173 21.32 2.15 8.26
N PRO A 174 21.77 2.59 9.43
CA PRO A 174 21.40 1.93 10.68
C PRO A 174 19.89 2.10 10.95
N ASN A 175 19.27 1.08 11.56
CA ASN A 175 17.90 1.17 12.04
C ASN A 175 17.79 2.24 13.13
N ARG A 176 16.86 3.19 12.96
CA ARG A 176 16.68 4.32 13.88
C ARG A 176 15.32 4.31 14.60
N CYS A 177 14.66 3.17 14.65
CA CYS A 177 13.42 3.02 15.43
C CYS A 177 13.65 3.12 16.94
N GLY A 178 14.85 2.75 17.43
CA GLY A 178 15.17 2.80 18.86
C GLY A 178 14.14 2.02 19.70
N THR A 179 13.73 2.59 20.82
CA THR A 179 12.73 2.03 21.75
C THR A 179 11.28 2.28 21.32
N CYS A 180 11.03 3.11 20.28
CA CYS A 180 9.68 3.47 19.84
C CYS A 180 8.85 2.25 19.40
N THR A 181 7.60 2.17 19.88
CA THR A 181 6.63 1.09 19.54
C THR A 181 5.33 1.62 18.95
N LYS A 182 5.21 2.92 18.68
CA LYS A 182 3.96 3.58 18.27
C LYS A 182 3.21 2.87 17.14
N CYS A 183 3.92 2.34 16.14
CA CYS A 183 3.30 1.63 15.02
C CYS A 183 2.73 0.25 15.43
N ILE A 184 3.28 -0.38 16.46
CA ILE A 184 2.77 -1.63 17.04
C ILE A 184 1.52 -1.31 17.86
N ASP A 185 1.63 -0.34 18.77
CA ASP A 185 0.59 0.03 19.73
C ASP A 185 -0.68 0.58 19.06
N CYS A 186 -0.56 1.23 17.88
CA CYS A 186 -1.69 1.82 17.15
C CYS A 186 -2.41 0.84 16.22
N CYS A 187 -1.90 -0.39 16.01
CA CYS A 187 -2.50 -1.31 15.06
C CYS A 187 -3.86 -1.82 15.56
N PRO A 188 -5.00 -1.47 14.89
CA PRO A 188 -6.33 -1.78 15.43
C PRO A 188 -6.65 -3.28 15.49
N THR A 189 -5.87 -4.10 14.81
CA THR A 189 -6.08 -5.56 14.66
C THR A 189 -4.89 -6.37 15.17
N ASP A 190 -3.92 -5.74 15.83
CA ASP A 190 -2.68 -6.38 16.29
C ASP A 190 -1.97 -7.19 15.20
N ALA A 191 -2.04 -6.69 13.96
CA ALA A 191 -1.39 -7.35 12.82
C ALA A 191 0.14 -7.31 12.94
N ILE A 192 0.71 -6.29 13.60
CA ILE A 192 2.15 -6.20 13.88
C ILE A 192 2.42 -6.93 15.19
N THR A 193 2.78 -8.21 15.09
CA THR A 193 2.87 -9.13 16.24
C THR A 193 4.14 -8.96 17.07
N ALA A 194 5.19 -8.39 16.49
CA ALA A 194 6.45 -8.05 17.15
C ALA A 194 7.24 -7.06 16.24
N PRO A 195 8.31 -6.43 16.73
CA PRO A 195 9.19 -5.63 15.88
C PRO A 195 9.64 -6.39 14.64
N ASN A 196 9.39 -5.83 13.46
CA ASN A 196 9.71 -6.40 12.14
C ASN A 196 8.97 -7.73 11.82
N LYS A 197 7.86 -8.01 12.53
CA LYS A 197 7.00 -9.18 12.29
C LYS A 197 5.56 -8.76 12.16
N MET A 198 4.91 -9.27 11.11
CA MET A 198 3.52 -8.97 10.80
C MET A 198 2.80 -10.23 10.33
N ASP A 199 1.56 -10.40 10.77
CA ASP A 199 0.62 -11.33 10.16
C ASP A 199 -0.33 -10.56 9.22
N PRO A 200 -0.13 -10.66 7.90
CA PRO A 200 -0.97 -9.93 6.93
C PRO A 200 -2.45 -10.32 7.01
N ARG A 201 -2.76 -11.56 7.40
CA ARG A 201 -4.14 -12.08 7.52
C ARG A 201 -4.95 -11.36 8.61
N ARG A 202 -4.31 -10.52 9.41
CA ARG A 202 -4.94 -9.62 10.40
C ARG A 202 -4.93 -8.16 9.96
N CYS A 203 -4.19 -7.81 8.88
CA CYS A 203 -3.99 -6.44 8.45
C CYS A 203 -5.22 -5.87 7.75
N ILE A 204 -5.64 -4.66 8.13
CA ILE A 204 -6.75 -3.95 7.49
C ILE A 204 -6.46 -3.70 6.00
N SER A 205 -5.21 -3.38 5.62
CA SER A 205 -4.84 -3.25 4.21
C SER A 205 -5.08 -4.54 3.45
N TYR A 206 -4.71 -5.70 4.01
CA TYR A 206 -4.98 -6.99 3.40
C TYR A 206 -6.48 -7.22 3.22
N PHE A 207 -7.29 -7.01 4.25
CA PHE A 207 -8.74 -7.19 4.16
C PHE A 207 -9.41 -6.29 3.13
N THR A 208 -8.98 -5.04 3.05
CA THR A 208 -9.64 -4.04 2.19
C THR A 208 -9.10 -4.01 0.76
N ILE A 209 -7.97 -4.68 0.47
CA ILE A 209 -7.34 -4.69 -0.86
C ILE A 209 -7.23 -6.10 -1.44
N GLU A 210 -6.69 -7.06 -0.69
CA GLU A 210 -6.31 -8.38 -1.21
C GLU A 210 -7.37 -9.45 -0.97
N HIS A 211 -7.96 -9.48 0.21
CA HIS A 211 -8.91 -10.51 0.62
C HIS A 211 -10.13 -10.61 -0.30
N LYS A 212 -10.37 -11.82 -0.83
CA LYS A 212 -11.37 -12.05 -1.87
C LYS A 212 -12.78 -12.34 -1.32
N GLY A 213 -12.87 -12.90 -0.12
CA GLY A 213 -14.11 -13.36 0.51
C GLY A 213 -14.78 -12.36 1.44
N SER A 214 -15.71 -12.89 2.24
CA SER A 214 -16.32 -12.16 3.36
C SER A 214 -15.30 -11.84 4.43
N ILE A 215 -15.26 -10.60 4.88
CA ILE A 215 -14.36 -10.19 5.98
C ILE A 215 -14.87 -10.81 7.29
N PRO A 216 -13.99 -11.50 8.08
CA PRO A 216 -14.40 -12.11 9.34
C PRO A 216 -15.01 -11.09 10.31
N LEU A 217 -16.02 -11.53 11.07
CA LEU A 217 -16.80 -10.66 11.96
C LEU A 217 -15.93 -9.93 12.99
N GLU A 218 -14.94 -10.62 13.53
CA GLU A 218 -14.00 -10.09 14.55
C GLU A 218 -13.19 -8.89 14.09
N PHE A 219 -12.99 -8.68 12.77
CA PHE A 219 -12.22 -7.55 12.25
C PHE A 219 -13.07 -6.39 11.77
N ARG A 220 -14.38 -6.59 11.55
CA ARG A 220 -15.25 -5.57 10.91
C ARG A 220 -15.30 -4.26 11.70
N GLU A 221 -15.39 -4.35 13.03
CA GLU A 221 -15.40 -3.16 13.89
C GLU A 221 -14.04 -2.43 13.83
N SER A 222 -12.93 -3.17 13.95
CA SER A 222 -11.57 -2.62 13.92
C SER A 222 -11.20 -1.98 12.58
N ILE A 223 -11.86 -2.34 11.47
CA ILE A 223 -11.67 -1.69 10.17
C ILE A 223 -12.11 -0.22 10.23
N GLY A 224 -13.11 0.10 11.06
CA GLY A 224 -13.60 1.48 11.18
C GLY A 224 -14.19 1.98 9.86
N ASP A 225 -13.83 3.19 9.48
CA ASP A 225 -14.29 3.88 8.26
C ASP A 225 -13.38 3.69 7.04
N ARG A 226 -12.41 2.73 7.11
CA ARG A 226 -11.45 2.48 6.03
C ARG A 226 -12.08 1.65 4.91
N VAL A 227 -12.05 2.18 3.70
CA VAL A 227 -12.61 1.53 2.51
C VAL A 227 -11.55 0.95 1.58
N PHE A 228 -10.30 1.45 1.68
CA PHE A 228 -9.18 0.99 0.85
C PHE A 228 -7.84 1.27 1.53
N GLY A 229 -7.16 0.22 2.00
CA GLY A 229 -5.89 0.33 2.71
C GLY A 229 -6.01 0.87 4.13
N CYS A 230 -4.88 1.04 4.78
CA CYS A 230 -4.75 1.54 6.14
C CYS A 230 -3.39 2.20 6.34
N ASP A 231 -3.37 3.41 6.88
CA ASP A 231 -2.15 4.18 7.12
C ASP A 231 -1.76 4.31 8.59
N GLU A 232 -2.47 3.66 9.53
CA GLU A 232 -2.28 3.86 10.97
C GLU A 232 -0.82 3.71 11.41
N CYS A 233 -0.18 2.61 11.01
CA CYS A 233 1.22 2.37 11.37
C CYS A 233 2.21 3.30 10.64
N LEU A 234 1.79 3.91 9.51
CA LEU A 234 2.57 4.90 8.80
C LEU A 234 2.43 6.27 9.47
N GLU A 235 1.20 6.69 9.73
CA GLU A 235 0.88 8.05 10.24
C GLU A 235 1.54 8.35 11.58
N VAL A 236 1.57 7.37 12.50
CA VAL A 236 2.13 7.55 13.83
C VAL A 236 3.66 7.59 13.85
N CYS A 237 4.32 7.31 12.72
CA CYS A 237 5.78 7.24 12.68
C CYS A 237 6.40 8.63 12.94
N PRO A 238 7.26 8.79 13.96
CA PRO A 238 7.86 10.09 14.26
C PRO A 238 8.75 10.66 13.14
N TRP A 239 9.20 9.81 12.23
CA TRP A 239 10.01 10.24 11.08
C TRP A 239 9.21 11.02 10.04
N ASN A 240 7.89 10.95 10.06
CA ASN A 240 7.03 11.74 9.19
C ASN A 240 7.09 13.25 9.44
N ARG A 241 7.65 13.68 10.58
CA ARG A 241 7.92 15.12 10.84
C ARG A 241 8.86 15.75 9.81
N PHE A 242 9.63 14.95 9.10
CA PHE A 242 10.54 15.42 8.05
C PHE A 242 9.92 15.32 6.65
N ALA A 243 8.77 14.66 6.52
CA ALA A 243 8.11 14.49 5.24
C ALA A 243 7.67 15.84 4.67
N LYS A 244 7.86 15.99 3.35
CA LYS A 244 7.40 17.14 2.59
C LYS A 244 6.41 16.66 1.54
N ALA A 245 5.52 17.54 1.11
CA ALA A 245 4.57 17.22 0.05
C ALA A 245 5.27 16.77 -1.24
N SER A 246 4.66 15.80 -1.93
CA SER A 246 5.13 15.30 -3.21
C SER A 246 5.16 16.41 -4.26
N LYS A 247 6.16 16.36 -5.14
CA LYS A 247 6.24 17.22 -6.33
C LYS A 247 5.60 16.59 -7.57
N GLU A 248 5.20 15.33 -7.49
CA GLU A 248 4.58 14.62 -8.60
C GLU A 248 3.10 14.99 -8.72
N ALA A 249 2.77 15.84 -9.69
CA ALA A 249 1.41 16.37 -9.90
C ALA A 249 0.35 15.25 -10.11
N LYS A 250 0.76 14.07 -10.57
CA LYS A 250 -0.17 12.94 -10.76
C LYS A 250 -0.60 12.29 -9.46
N PHE A 251 0.04 12.62 -8.33
CA PHE A 251 -0.35 12.20 -7.00
C PHE A 251 -1.23 13.22 -6.28
N ALA A 252 -1.66 14.30 -6.96
CA ALA A 252 -2.66 15.22 -6.45
C ALA A 252 -3.95 14.48 -6.06
N THR A 253 -4.56 14.92 -4.96
CA THR A 253 -5.75 14.30 -4.39
C THR A 253 -6.93 14.39 -5.35
N ARG A 254 -7.60 13.26 -5.55
CA ARG A 254 -8.74 13.16 -6.46
C ARG A 254 -10.07 13.33 -5.72
N GLU A 255 -11.11 13.62 -6.50
CA GLU A 255 -12.45 13.99 -6.05
C GLU A 255 -13.12 12.95 -5.14
N PHE A 256 -12.81 11.66 -5.30
CA PHE A 256 -13.41 10.60 -4.48
C PHE A 256 -12.91 10.60 -3.03
N VAL A 257 -11.75 11.23 -2.77
CA VAL A 257 -11.23 11.36 -1.41
C VAL A 257 -12.06 12.44 -0.69
N GLY A 258 -12.72 12.05 0.39
CA GLY A 258 -13.64 12.94 1.11
C GLY A 258 -15.10 12.87 0.65
N MET A 259 -15.43 12.03 -0.34
CA MET A 259 -16.83 11.77 -0.70
C MET A 259 -17.56 11.03 0.43
N PRO A 260 -18.87 11.35 0.65
CA PRO A 260 -19.71 10.60 1.57
C PRO A 260 -19.82 9.13 1.18
N LEU A 261 -19.69 8.22 2.16
CA LEU A 261 -19.77 6.78 1.98
C LEU A 261 -21.06 6.33 1.25
N ILE A 262 -22.18 6.98 1.56
CA ILE A 262 -23.50 6.68 0.95
C ILE A 262 -23.48 6.84 -0.57
N GLN A 263 -22.72 7.78 -1.11
CA GLN A 263 -22.65 8.00 -2.55
C GLN A 263 -22.01 6.81 -3.29
N PHE A 264 -21.11 6.09 -2.62
CA PHE A 264 -20.48 4.91 -3.21
C PHE A 264 -21.45 3.73 -3.35
N LEU A 265 -22.46 3.60 -2.48
CA LEU A 265 -23.46 2.52 -2.58
C LEU A 265 -24.28 2.59 -3.88
N GLY A 266 -24.43 3.77 -4.46
CA GLY A 266 -25.15 3.97 -5.74
C GLY A 266 -24.33 3.67 -6.99
N LEU A 267 -23.04 3.32 -6.87
CA LEU A 267 -22.18 3.07 -8.02
C LEU A 267 -22.54 1.71 -8.67
N ASN A 268 -22.97 1.75 -9.92
CA ASN A 268 -22.94 0.56 -10.78
C ASN A 268 -21.52 0.30 -11.31
N GLU A 269 -21.32 -0.79 -12.06
CA GLU A 269 -19.99 -1.16 -12.59
C GLU A 269 -19.37 -0.04 -13.45
N SER A 270 -20.15 0.60 -14.30
CA SER A 270 -19.69 1.70 -15.17
C SER A 270 -19.29 2.93 -14.35
N GLY A 271 -20.12 3.30 -13.37
CA GLY A 271 -19.83 4.42 -12.44
C GLY A 271 -18.57 4.17 -11.62
N PHE A 272 -18.40 2.94 -11.08
CA PHE A 272 -17.20 2.54 -10.37
C PHE A 272 -15.94 2.67 -11.26
N ARG A 273 -15.97 2.10 -12.47
CA ARG A 273 -14.85 2.17 -13.42
C ARG A 273 -14.51 3.59 -13.84
N SER A 274 -15.52 4.45 -13.97
CA SER A 274 -15.34 5.88 -14.31
C SER A 274 -14.69 6.65 -13.17
N LEU A 275 -15.26 6.55 -11.96
CA LEU A 275 -14.77 7.26 -10.78
C LEU A 275 -13.32 6.88 -10.44
N PHE A 276 -13.02 5.58 -10.46
CA PHE A 276 -11.68 5.07 -10.12
C PHE A 276 -10.78 4.86 -11.35
N ARG A 277 -11.10 5.46 -12.49
CA ARG A 277 -10.24 5.42 -13.68
C ARG A 277 -8.85 5.96 -13.32
N ARG A 278 -7.80 5.21 -13.62
CA ARG A 278 -6.39 5.51 -13.30
C ARG A 278 -6.09 5.57 -11.80
N SER A 279 -6.94 5.06 -10.93
CA SER A 279 -6.67 4.91 -9.50
C SER A 279 -6.32 3.45 -9.17
N PRO A 280 -5.45 3.18 -8.18
CA PRO A 280 -5.21 1.81 -7.70
C PRO A 280 -6.49 1.14 -7.20
N VAL A 281 -7.45 1.90 -6.68
CA VAL A 281 -8.76 1.40 -6.19
C VAL A 281 -9.51 0.61 -7.28
N LYS A 282 -9.34 0.95 -8.56
CA LYS A 282 -9.98 0.23 -9.67
C LYS A 282 -9.63 -1.27 -9.69
N ARG A 283 -8.44 -1.66 -9.24
CA ARG A 283 -7.97 -3.06 -9.22
C ARG A 283 -8.74 -3.92 -8.22
N LEU A 284 -9.29 -3.30 -7.18
CA LEU A 284 -10.10 -4.00 -6.18
C LEU A 284 -11.37 -4.63 -6.79
N GLY A 285 -11.95 -3.96 -7.78
CA GLY A 285 -13.26 -4.31 -8.33
C GLY A 285 -14.41 -3.76 -7.48
N ARG A 286 -15.58 -3.56 -8.14
CA ARG A 286 -16.74 -2.95 -7.51
C ARG A 286 -17.25 -3.75 -6.32
N GLU A 287 -17.34 -5.06 -6.45
CA GLU A 287 -17.96 -5.93 -5.43
C GLU A 287 -17.20 -5.84 -4.09
N ARG A 288 -15.88 -6.05 -4.10
CA ARG A 288 -15.07 -5.94 -2.88
C ARG A 288 -15.03 -4.52 -2.34
N PHE A 289 -15.07 -3.51 -3.22
CA PHE A 289 -15.15 -2.12 -2.80
C PHE A 289 -16.45 -1.83 -2.05
N LEU A 290 -17.61 -2.26 -2.57
CA LEU A 290 -18.91 -2.09 -1.88
C LEU A 290 -19.00 -2.89 -0.58
N ARG A 291 -18.39 -4.08 -0.52
CA ARG A 291 -18.22 -4.85 0.73
C ARG A 291 -17.54 -3.97 1.80
N ASN A 292 -16.44 -3.32 1.46
CA ASN A 292 -15.69 -2.44 2.38
C ASN A 292 -16.51 -1.19 2.76
N VAL A 293 -17.24 -0.60 1.80
CA VAL A 293 -18.12 0.55 2.04
C VAL A 293 -19.24 0.18 3.02
N CYS A 294 -19.84 -1.01 2.91
CA CYS A 294 -20.85 -1.48 3.87
C CYS A 294 -20.27 -1.55 5.30
N ILE A 295 -19.06 -2.09 5.48
CA ILE A 295 -18.39 -2.13 6.79
C ILE A 295 -18.14 -0.71 7.32
N ALA A 296 -17.63 0.20 6.49
CA ALA A 296 -17.36 1.57 6.88
C ALA A 296 -18.64 2.31 7.32
N ILE A 297 -19.76 2.11 6.61
CA ILE A 297 -21.07 2.64 7.01
C ILE A 297 -21.54 1.97 8.29
N GLY A 298 -21.37 0.65 8.43
CA GLY A 298 -21.69 -0.07 9.67
C GLY A 298 -20.99 0.56 10.87
N ASN A 299 -19.74 0.95 10.76
CA ASN A 299 -18.95 1.55 11.83
C ASN A 299 -19.22 3.04 12.09
N SER A 300 -19.50 3.85 11.06
CA SER A 300 -19.58 5.31 11.17
C SER A 300 -20.95 5.91 10.82
N GLY A 301 -21.85 5.12 10.23
CA GLY A 301 -23.18 5.53 9.78
C GLY A 301 -24.19 5.72 10.92
N LYS A 302 -25.33 6.30 10.56
CA LYS A 302 -26.47 6.62 11.45
C LYS A 302 -27.73 5.93 10.94
N GLU A 303 -28.80 5.91 11.74
CA GLU A 303 -30.08 5.30 11.38
C GLU A 303 -30.65 5.78 10.04
N LYS A 304 -30.45 7.06 9.70
CA LYS A 304 -30.85 7.63 8.41
C LYS A 304 -30.19 6.95 7.20
N ASP A 305 -29.09 6.23 7.40
CA ASP A 305 -28.34 5.55 6.35
C ASP A 305 -28.86 4.12 6.09
N ILE A 306 -29.67 3.57 7.01
CA ILE A 306 -30.26 2.22 6.93
C ILE A 306 -31.09 1.99 5.64
N PRO A 307 -31.92 2.93 5.16
CA PRO A 307 -32.67 2.75 3.90
C PRO A 307 -31.75 2.45 2.70
N HIS A 308 -30.57 3.08 2.62
CA HIS A 308 -29.60 2.83 1.54
C HIS A 308 -29.03 1.41 1.62
N LEU A 309 -28.70 0.93 2.84
CA LEU A 309 -28.22 -0.44 3.06
C LEU A 309 -29.30 -1.48 2.73
N ARG A 310 -30.57 -1.21 3.03
CA ARG A 310 -31.69 -2.09 2.64
C ARG A 310 -31.81 -2.23 1.13
N LYS A 311 -31.60 -1.15 0.37
CA LYS A 311 -31.56 -1.20 -1.09
C LYS A 311 -30.44 -2.10 -1.58
N VAL A 312 -29.24 -1.98 -1.00
CA VAL A 312 -28.09 -2.86 -1.29
C VAL A 312 -28.44 -4.34 -1.03
N ILE A 313 -29.12 -4.65 0.07
CA ILE A 313 -29.57 -6.02 0.38
C ILE A 313 -30.53 -6.57 -0.70
N ALA A 314 -31.33 -5.74 -1.33
CA ALA A 314 -32.27 -6.17 -2.36
C ALA A 314 -31.59 -6.43 -3.73
N GLU A 315 -30.53 -5.68 -4.06
CA GLU A 315 -30.02 -5.56 -5.42
C GLU A 315 -28.63 -6.23 -5.65
N GLU A 316 -27.84 -6.50 -4.57
CA GLU A 316 -26.45 -6.88 -4.71
C GLU A 316 -26.15 -8.38 -4.48
N SER A 317 -24.89 -8.79 -4.64
CA SER A 317 -24.44 -10.17 -4.40
C SER A 317 -24.52 -10.57 -2.93
N GLU A 318 -24.51 -11.87 -2.65
CA GLU A 318 -24.63 -12.41 -1.28
C GLU A 318 -23.51 -11.90 -0.37
N MET A 319 -22.29 -11.74 -0.88
CA MET A 319 -21.18 -11.17 -0.11
C MET A 319 -21.49 -9.74 0.33
N ILE A 320 -21.98 -8.89 -0.57
CA ILE A 320 -22.34 -7.49 -0.23
C ILE A 320 -23.55 -7.46 0.70
N LYS A 321 -24.56 -8.30 0.45
CA LYS A 321 -25.76 -8.42 1.31
C LYS A 321 -25.40 -8.77 2.75
N GLU A 322 -24.52 -9.72 2.95
CA GLU A 322 -24.05 -10.13 4.27
C GLU A 322 -23.45 -8.94 5.04
N HIS A 323 -22.58 -8.18 4.38
CA HIS A 323 -21.93 -7.02 5.00
C HIS A 323 -22.90 -5.85 5.23
N ALA A 324 -23.88 -5.66 4.34
CA ALA A 324 -24.93 -4.66 4.53
C ALA A 324 -25.87 -5.02 5.68
N LYS A 325 -26.22 -6.29 5.88
CA LYS A 325 -26.99 -6.77 7.05
C LYS A 325 -26.23 -6.49 8.34
N TRP A 326 -24.96 -6.89 8.40
CA TRP A 326 -24.09 -6.60 9.54
C TRP A 326 -24.03 -5.09 9.82
N ALA A 327 -23.92 -4.25 8.79
CA ALA A 327 -23.85 -2.80 8.95
C ALA A 327 -25.13 -2.23 9.57
N ILE A 328 -26.30 -2.73 9.19
CA ILE A 328 -27.59 -2.33 9.79
C ILE A 328 -27.63 -2.69 11.28
N ASP A 329 -27.21 -3.93 11.61
CA ASP A 329 -27.20 -4.39 12.99
C ASP A 329 -26.22 -3.59 13.86
N ALA A 330 -25.03 -3.28 13.34
CA ALA A 330 -24.04 -2.45 14.01
C ALA A 330 -24.56 -1.02 14.27
N ILE A 331 -25.25 -0.40 13.30
CA ILE A 331 -25.87 0.92 13.48
C ILE A 331 -26.94 0.89 14.57
N LYS A 332 -27.86 -0.10 14.54
CA LYS A 332 -28.95 -0.22 15.52
C LYS A 332 -28.39 -0.44 16.94
N SER A 333 -27.40 -1.31 17.09
CA SER A 333 -26.78 -1.59 18.39
C SER A 333 -26.16 -0.32 19.01
N ARG A 334 -25.46 0.51 18.19
CA ARG A 334 -24.93 1.78 18.68
C ARG A 334 -26.01 2.79 19.06
N SER A 335 -27.09 2.87 18.27
CA SER A 335 -28.20 3.79 18.59
C SER A 335 -28.90 3.43 19.90
N SER A 336 -29.07 2.15 20.19
CA SER A 336 -29.69 1.68 21.44
C SER A 336 -28.83 2.01 22.68
N LEU A 337 -27.51 2.00 22.55
CA LEU A 337 -26.59 2.33 23.66
C LEU A 337 -26.56 3.84 24.00
N VAL A 338 -26.96 4.71 23.09
CA VAL A 338 -26.98 6.18 23.29
C VAL A 338 -28.29 6.62 23.97
N HIS A 339 -29.34 5.77 23.96
CA HIS A 339 -30.64 6.07 24.52
C HIS A 339 -30.88 5.42 25.90
N ASN A 340 -29.94 4.66 26.41
CA ASN A 340 -29.84 4.16 27.78
C ASN A 340 -28.78 4.91 28.59
#